data_d556d2fa239e62c336c371f70ad1b820
#
_entry.id   d556d2fa239e62c336c371f70ad1b820
#
_cell.length_a   1.000
_cell.length_b   1.000
_cell.length_c   1.000
_cell.angle_alpha   90.00
_cell.angle_beta   90.00
_cell.angle_gamma   90.00
#
_symmetry.space_group_name_H-M   'P 1'
#
loop_
_entity.id
_entity.type
_entity.pdbx_description
1 polymer ?
#
loop_
_entity_poly.entity_id
_entity_poly.type
_entity_poly.pdbx_seq_one_letter_code
_entity_poly.pdbx_strand_id
1 'polypeptide(L)'
;MPKENSAGAIIYSENKDGAREYLLLHYEAGHWDFPKGHVEENESEEQAARREILEETGIRAGELEFELGFNEKIKYFYTREGQTFFKEVVFFLARVDAREIRLSREHTGFAWSNYEDALNQLTYESARKVLRKAESFLRNKEW
;
A
#
# COMPACT_ATOMS: atom_id res chain seq x y z
N MET A 1 9.83 -3.51 -24.60
CA MET A 1 9.88 -3.71 -23.15
C MET A 1 8.47 -3.71 -22.59
N PRO A 2 8.06 -4.79 -21.97
CA PRO A 2 6.71 -4.84 -21.41
C PRO A 2 6.54 -3.84 -20.27
N LYS A 3 5.33 -3.28 -20.17
CA LYS A 3 4.94 -2.38 -19.10
C LYS A 3 3.93 -3.09 -18.20
N GLU A 4 4.17 -3.03 -16.90
CA GLU A 4 3.25 -3.55 -15.90
C GLU A 4 2.71 -2.43 -15.05
N ASN A 5 1.42 -2.48 -14.75
CA ASN A 5 0.75 -1.50 -13.91
C ASN A 5 0.20 -2.20 -12.68
N SER A 6 0.47 -1.63 -11.52
CA SER A 6 -0.09 -2.08 -10.26
C SER A 6 -0.71 -0.91 -9.52
N ALA A 7 -1.59 -1.21 -8.60
CA ALA A 7 -2.20 -0.21 -7.74
C ALA A 7 -2.33 -0.78 -6.33
N GLY A 8 -2.21 0.10 -5.36
CA GLY A 8 -2.35 -0.26 -3.96
C GLY A 8 -2.65 0.96 -3.12
N ALA A 9 -2.54 0.80 -1.83
CA ALA A 9 -2.80 1.91 -0.93
C ALA A 9 -1.95 1.83 0.32
N ILE A 10 -1.63 3.01 0.82
CA ILE A 10 -1.11 3.17 2.17
C ILE A 10 -2.35 3.25 3.06
N ILE A 11 -2.49 2.29 3.96
CA ILE A 11 -3.66 2.18 4.83
C ILE A 11 -3.25 2.59 6.24
N TYR A 12 -4.02 3.49 6.82
CA TYR A 12 -3.77 3.91 8.19
C TYR A 12 -5.02 3.80 9.05
N SER A 13 -4.80 3.71 10.34
CA SER A 13 -5.84 3.69 11.35
C SER A 13 -5.31 4.39 12.58
N GLU A 14 -6.22 4.89 13.42
CA GLU A 14 -5.84 5.48 14.67
C GLU A 14 -5.99 4.43 15.78
N ASN A 15 -4.99 4.33 16.66
CA ASN A 15 -5.06 3.42 17.79
C ASN A 15 -5.90 4.03 18.92
N LYS A 16 -6.00 3.33 20.06
CA LYS A 16 -6.79 3.76 21.20
C LYS A 16 -6.41 5.14 21.74
N ASP A 17 -5.16 5.52 21.57
CA ASP A 17 -4.64 6.81 22.04
C ASP A 17 -4.77 7.90 20.98
N GLY A 18 -5.40 7.60 19.86
CA GLY A 18 -5.54 8.54 18.75
C GLY A 18 -4.31 8.68 17.89
N ALA A 19 -3.31 7.84 18.10
CA ALA A 19 -2.08 7.86 17.29
C ALA A 19 -2.26 7.08 16.01
N ARG A 20 -1.70 7.64 14.93
CA ARG A 20 -1.80 7.03 13.60
C ARG A 20 -0.84 5.86 13.47
N GLU A 21 -1.35 4.75 12.95
CA GLU A 21 -0.55 3.58 12.61
C GLU A 21 -0.82 3.15 11.17
N TYR A 22 0.23 2.67 10.51
CA TYR A 22 0.18 2.24 9.11
C TYR A 22 0.24 0.73 9.02
N LEU A 23 -0.50 0.18 8.05
CA LEU A 23 -0.53 -1.26 7.81
C LEU A 23 0.58 -1.64 6.83
N LEU A 24 1.45 -2.54 7.27
CA LEU A 24 2.48 -3.14 6.42
C LEU A 24 2.24 -4.63 6.32
N LEU A 25 2.51 -5.20 5.15
CA LEU A 25 2.41 -6.63 4.91
C LEU A 25 3.79 -7.23 4.70
N HIS A 26 4.00 -8.41 5.28
CA HIS A 26 5.22 -9.19 5.09
C HIS A 26 4.94 -10.21 3.99
N TYR A 27 5.60 -10.05 2.86
CA TYR A 27 5.42 -10.92 1.70
C TYR A 27 6.22 -12.20 1.88
N GLU A 28 5.74 -13.30 1.31
CA GLU A 28 6.41 -14.59 1.37
C GLU A 28 7.84 -14.51 0.83
N ALA A 29 8.08 -13.65 -0.14
CA ALA A 29 9.42 -13.41 -0.68
C ALA A 29 10.39 -12.73 0.30
N GLY A 30 9.89 -12.23 1.44
CA GLY A 30 10.71 -11.70 2.53
C GLY A 30 10.70 -10.20 2.71
N HIS A 31 10.12 -9.45 1.79
CA HIS A 31 10.08 -7.98 1.91
C HIS A 31 8.81 -7.51 2.62
N TRP A 32 8.88 -6.29 3.17
CA TRP A 32 7.75 -5.59 3.77
C TRP A 32 7.34 -4.44 2.85
N ASP A 33 6.05 -4.36 2.56
CA ASP A 33 5.52 -3.35 1.65
C ASP A 33 4.03 -3.14 1.96
N PHE A 34 3.40 -2.24 1.20
CA PHE A 34 1.97 -1.95 1.28
C PHE A 34 1.17 -2.97 0.46
N PRO A 35 -0.14 -3.13 0.76
CA PRO A 35 -1.01 -3.93 -0.11
C PRO A 35 -1.05 -3.34 -1.51
N LYS A 36 -0.84 -4.18 -2.52
CA LYS A 36 -0.88 -3.77 -3.93
C LYS A 36 -0.93 -4.99 -4.83
N GLY A 37 -1.35 -4.78 -6.07
CA GLY A 37 -1.33 -5.83 -7.08
C GLY A 37 -1.64 -5.29 -8.46
N HIS A 38 -1.62 -6.18 -9.45
CA HIS A 38 -1.79 -5.81 -10.85
C HIS A 38 -3.16 -5.22 -11.15
N VAL A 39 -3.17 -4.19 -11.99
CA VAL A 39 -4.40 -3.63 -12.55
C VAL A 39 -4.85 -4.54 -13.69
N GLU A 40 -6.05 -5.06 -13.60
CA GLU A 40 -6.61 -5.94 -14.62
C GLU A 40 -7.28 -5.15 -15.74
N GLU A 41 -7.49 -5.83 -16.88
CA GLU A 41 -8.18 -5.25 -18.02
C GLU A 41 -9.57 -4.75 -17.60
N ASN A 42 -9.96 -3.58 -18.08
CA ASN A 42 -11.24 -2.94 -17.77
C ASN A 42 -11.42 -2.51 -16.31
N GLU A 43 -10.33 -2.45 -15.57
CA GLU A 43 -10.32 -2.04 -14.18
C GLU A 43 -9.61 -0.69 -14.04
N SER A 44 -10.18 0.23 -13.26
CA SER A 44 -9.46 1.46 -12.93
C SER A 44 -8.40 1.16 -11.87
N GLU A 45 -7.46 2.07 -11.70
CA GLU A 45 -6.43 1.94 -10.66
C GLU A 45 -7.05 1.87 -9.27
N GLU A 46 -8.06 2.69 -9.00
CA GLU A 46 -8.74 2.65 -7.70
C GLU A 46 -9.49 1.32 -7.49
N GLN A 47 -10.16 0.82 -8.52
CA GLN A 47 -10.83 -0.48 -8.46
C GLN A 47 -9.84 -1.61 -8.17
N ALA A 48 -8.69 -1.57 -8.84
CA ALA A 48 -7.62 -2.54 -8.62
C ALA A 48 -7.10 -2.47 -7.17
N ALA A 49 -6.87 -1.27 -6.66
CA ALA A 49 -6.41 -1.09 -5.29
C ALA A 49 -7.41 -1.67 -4.30
N ARG A 50 -8.68 -1.38 -4.46
CA ARG A 50 -9.73 -1.90 -3.56
C ARG A 50 -9.82 -3.42 -3.62
N ARG A 51 -9.75 -3.99 -4.80
CA ARG A 51 -9.78 -5.45 -4.99
C ARG A 51 -8.57 -6.11 -4.34
N GLU A 52 -7.37 -5.59 -4.60
CA GLU A 52 -6.14 -6.15 -4.04
C GLU A 52 -6.12 -6.04 -2.51
N ILE A 53 -6.60 -4.93 -1.96
CA ILE A 53 -6.69 -4.76 -0.52
C ILE A 53 -7.62 -5.83 0.08
N LEU A 54 -8.77 -6.05 -0.54
CA LEU A 54 -9.70 -7.08 -0.07
C LEU A 54 -9.05 -8.47 -0.12
N GLU A 55 -8.40 -8.81 -1.23
CA GLU A 55 -7.74 -10.11 -1.39
C GLU A 55 -6.61 -10.32 -0.39
N GLU A 56 -5.81 -9.29 -0.15
CA GLU A 56 -4.61 -9.40 0.66
C GLU A 56 -4.83 -9.20 2.16
N THR A 57 -5.86 -8.45 2.54
CA THR A 57 -6.07 -8.08 3.95
C THR A 57 -7.44 -8.44 4.51
N GLY A 58 -8.40 -8.74 3.65
CA GLY A 58 -9.78 -8.94 4.06
C GLY A 58 -10.57 -7.66 4.31
N ILE A 59 -9.94 -6.50 4.15
CA ILE A 59 -10.64 -5.21 4.34
C ILE A 59 -11.53 -4.96 3.14
N ARG A 60 -12.83 -4.78 3.39
CA ARG A 60 -13.83 -4.55 2.33
C ARG A 60 -13.82 -3.11 1.87
N ALA A 61 -14.17 -2.90 0.60
CA ALA A 61 -14.18 -1.58 -0.02
C ALA A 61 -14.99 -0.55 0.79
N GLY A 62 -16.12 -0.96 1.36
CA GLY A 62 -16.96 -0.07 2.17
C GLY A 62 -16.36 0.36 3.50
N GLU A 63 -15.28 -0.31 3.94
CA GLU A 63 -14.57 0.04 5.17
C GLU A 63 -13.43 1.03 4.92
N LEU A 64 -13.06 1.24 3.66
CA LEU A 64 -11.96 2.11 3.26
C LEU A 64 -12.47 3.52 2.96
N GLU A 65 -11.85 4.51 3.56
CA GLU A 65 -12.11 5.91 3.29
C GLU A 65 -10.89 6.50 2.59
N PHE A 66 -10.97 6.67 1.28
CA PHE A 66 -9.86 7.19 0.48
C PHE A 66 -9.72 8.69 0.67
N GLU A 67 -8.46 9.12 0.88
CA GLU A 67 -8.14 10.53 0.99
C GLU A 67 -8.10 11.17 -0.39
N LEU A 68 -8.97 12.16 -0.60
CA LEU A 68 -8.99 12.91 -1.86
C LEU A 68 -7.69 13.72 -2.00
N GLY A 69 -7.15 13.73 -3.19
CA GLY A 69 -5.95 14.51 -3.49
C GLY A 69 -4.64 13.77 -3.30
N PHE A 70 -4.67 12.55 -2.78
CA PHE A 70 -3.45 11.74 -2.69
C PHE A 70 -3.43 10.67 -3.78
N ASN A 71 -2.41 10.74 -4.62
CA ASN A 71 -2.18 9.79 -5.70
C ASN A 71 -0.70 9.88 -6.07
N GLU A 72 0.08 8.91 -5.63
CA GLU A 72 1.51 8.90 -5.84
C GLU A 72 1.93 7.69 -6.67
N LYS A 73 2.80 7.93 -7.65
CA LYS A 73 3.31 6.88 -8.54
C LYS A 73 4.77 6.64 -8.26
N ILE A 74 5.15 5.35 -8.28
CA ILE A 74 6.55 4.97 -8.36
C ILE A 74 6.77 4.22 -9.67
N LYS A 75 7.94 4.39 -10.24
CA LYS A 75 8.31 3.79 -11.52
C LYS A 75 9.67 3.15 -11.37
N TYR A 76 9.81 1.91 -11.85
CA TYR A 76 11.10 1.25 -11.82
C TYR A 76 11.18 0.16 -12.88
N PHE A 77 12.41 -0.23 -13.19
CA PHE A 77 12.67 -1.37 -14.08
C PHE A 77 13.09 -2.56 -13.23
N TYR A 78 12.69 -3.75 -13.65
CA TYR A 78 13.19 -4.97 -13.05
C TYR A 78 13.38 -6.03 -14.13
N THR A 79 14.23 -7.01 -13.84
CA THR A 79 14.53 -8.10 -14.77
C THR A 79 14.06 -9.42 -14.18
N ARG A 80 13.32 -10.17 -14.99
CA ARG A 80 12.85 -11.51 -14.62
C ARG A 80 13.11 -12.44 -15.81
N GLU A 81 13.79 -13.55 -15.54
CA GLU A 81 14.10 -14.56 -16.57
C GLU A 81 14.75 -13.94 -17.81
N GLY A 82 15.70 -13.02 -17.59
CA GLY A 82 16.44 -12.37 -18.67
C GLY A 82 15.69 -11.26 -19.39
N GLN A 83 14.43 -11.01 -19.05
CA GLN A 83 13.63 -9.97 -19.67
C GLN A 83 13.45 -8.78 -18.73
N THR A 84 13.62 -7.57 -19.27
CA THR A 84 13.44 -6.33 -18.51
C THR A 84 12.00 -5.84 -18.64
N PHE A 85 11.41 -5.47 -17.52
CA PHE A 85 10.06 -4.91 -17.43
C PHE A 85 10.12 -3.51 -16.86
N PHE A 86 9.25 -2.63 -17.37
CA PHE A 86 9.00 -1.33 -16.78
C PHE A 86 7.75 -1.44 -15.91
N LYS A 87 7.87 -1.12 -14.63
CA LYS A 87 6.74 -1.20 -13.71
C LYS A 87 6.36 0.16 -13.16
N GLU A 88 5.06 0.42 -13.15
CA GLU A 88 4.48 1.62 -12.57
C GLU A 88 3.48 1.17 -11.49
N VAL A 89 3.60 1.73 -10.30
CA VAL A 89 2.69 1.43 -9.19
C VAL A 89 2.08 2.75 -8.73
N VAL A 90 0.75 2.81 -8.69
CA VAL A 90 0.06 3.95 -8.11
C VAL A 90 -0.39 3.60 -6.69
N PHE A 91 -0.13 4.52 -5.76
CA PHE A 91 -0.57 4.36 -4.37
C PHE A 91 -1.58 5.43 -4.02
N PHE A 92 -2.70 4.96 -3.50
CA PHE A 92 -3.70 5.79 -2.85
C PHE A 92 -3.43 5.80 -1.35
N LEU A 93 -4.18 6.61 -0.63
CA LEU A 93 -4.10 6.71 0.82
C LEU A 93 -5.50 6.50 1.36
N ALA A 94 -5.66 5.61 2.32
CA ALA A 94 -6.97 5.27 2.85
C ALA A 94 -6.94 5.08 4.36
N ARG A 95 -8.02 5.55 4.99
CA ARG A 95 -8.25 5.34 6.41
C ARG A 95 -9.18 4.15 6.60
N VAL A 96 -8.95 3.40 7.67
CA VAL A 96 -9.84 2.31 8.08
C VAL A 96 -9.97 2.31 9.60
N ASP A 97 -11.16 1.96 10.10
CA ASP A 97 -11.38 1.81 11.53
C ASP A 97 -11.19 0.35 11.95
N ALA A 98 -11.61 -0.59 11.10
CA ALA A 98 -11.41 -2.01 11.35
C ALA A 98 -9.94 -2.39 11.21
N ARG A 99 -9.41 -3.10 12.21
CA ARG A 99 -7.98 -3.45 12.25
C ARG A 99 -7.72 -4.95 12.12
N GLU A 100 -8.78 -5.75 11.97
CA GLU A 100 -8.65 -7.19 11.77
C GLU A 100 -8.19 -7.48 10.35
N ILE A 101 -7.13 -8.27 10.23
CA ILE A 101 -6.52 -8.59 8.95
C ILE A 101 -6.59 -10.09 8.69
N ARG A 102 -7.01 -10.46 7.47
CA ARG A 102 -7.00 -11.82 6.96
C ARG A 102 -6.05 -11.88 5.79
N LEU A 103 -4.87 -12.41 6.02
CA LEU A 103 -3.83 -12.45 5.00
C LEU A 103 -4.12 -13.47 3.91
N SER A 104 -3.73 -13.13 2.68
CA SER A 104 -3.69 -14.08 1.57
C SER A 104 -2.48 -15.01 1.74
N ARG A 105 -2.38 -16.03 0.86
CA ARG A 105 -1.26 -16.98 0.88
C ARG A 105 0.08 -16.34 0.51
N GLU A 106 0.05 -15.19 -0.12
CA GLU A 106 1.26 -14.48 -0.55
C GLU A 106 1.96 -13.76 0.61
N HIS A 107 1.32 -13.70 1.77
CA HIS A 107 1.81 -12.94 2.90
C HIS A 107 1.99 -13.84 4.13
N THR A 108 3.06 -13.60 4.87
CA THR A 108 3.40 -14.37 6.07
C THR A 108 3.14 -13.58 7.35
N GLY A 109 2.82 -12.29 7.25
CA GLY A 109 2.57 -11.48 8.42
C GLY A 109 2.10 -10.08 8.07
N PHE A 110 1.74 -9.34 9.08
CA PHE A 110 1.37 -7.93 8.95
C PHE A 110 1.74 -7.19 10.23
N ALA A 111 1.81 -5.87 10.13
CA ALA A 111 2.05 -5.02 11.30
C ALA A 111 1.28 -3.72 11.15
N TRP A 112 0.73 -3.25 12.26
CA TRP A 112 0.26 -1.88 12.40
C TRP A 112 1.36 -1.12 13.13
N SER A 113 2.03 -0.21 12.44
CA SER A 113 3.22 0.46 12.96
C SER A 113 3.08 1.97 12.90
N ASN A 114 3.60 2.66 13.91
CA ASN A 114 3.69 4.11 13.84
C ASN A 114 4.59 4.50 12.68
N TYR A 115 4.62 5.77 12.34
CA TYR A 115 5.34 6.27 11.18
C TYR A 115 6.82 5.89 11.18
N GLU A 116 7.51 6.13 12.31
CA GLU A 116 8.95 5.86 12.38
C GLU A 116 9.26 4.36 12.26
N ASP A 117 8.50 3.53 12.95
CA ASP A 117 8.67 2.08 12.89
C ASP A 117 8.35 1.56 11.49
N ALA A 118 7.32 2.10 10.85
CA ALA A 118 6.97 1.72 9.48
C ALA A 118 8.10 2.07 8.50
N LEU A 119 8.68 3.26 8.62
CA LEU A 119 9.84 3.64 7.80
C LEU A 119 11.00 2.67 7.96
N ASN A 120 11.29 2.27 9.19
CA ASN A 120 12.38 1.35 9.46
C ASN A 120 12.09 -0.07 8.96
N GLN A 121 10.83 -0.47 8.96
CA GLN A 121 10.43 -1.83 8.58
C GLN A 121 10.30 -2.03 7.08
N LEU A 122 9.91 -0.99 6.33
CA LEU A 122 9.77 -1.08 4.88
C LEU A 122 11.11 -1.43 4.24
N THR A 123 11.07 -2.40 3.33
CA THR A 123 12.28 -2.92 2.69
C THR A 123 12.87 -1.97 1.66
N TYR A 124 12.02 -1.29 0.89
CA TYR A 124 12.46 -0.51 -0.26
C TYR A 124 12.37 0.99 -0.01
N GLU A 125 13.36 1.72 -0.51
CA GLU A 125 13.37 3.18 -0.39
C GLU A 125 12.22 3.83 -1.14
N SER A 126 11.78 3.25 -2.26
CA SER A 126 10.62 3.75 -3.00
C SER A 126 9.34 3.74 -2.13
N ALA A 127 9.16 2.69 -1.34
CA ALA A 127 8.03 2.60 -0.41
C ALA A 127 8.15 3.62 0.72
N ARG A 128 9.36 3.80 1.26
CA ARG A 128 9.60 4.82 2.30
C ARG A 128 9.30 6.22 1.79
N LYS A 129 9.67 6.51 0.55
CA LYS A 129 9.37 7.81 -0.08
C LYS A 129 7.87 8.09 -0.12
N VAL A 130 7.09 7.10 -0.53
CA VAL A 130 5.63 7.24 -0.61
C VAL A 130 5.04 7.40 0.78
N LEU A 131 5.56 6.66 1.77
CA LEU A 131 5.10 6.80 3.16
C LEU A 131 5.37 8.21 3.70
N ARG A 132 6.54 8.78 3.40
CA ARG A 132 6.86 10.16 3.83
C ARG A 132 5.86 11.15 3.23
N LYS A 133 5.48 10.97 1.97
CA LYS A 133 4.50 11.81 1.32
C LYS A 133 3.12 11.67 1.94
N ALA A 134 2.73 10.44 2.29
CA ALA A 134 1.45 10.19 2.96
C ALA A 134 1.40 10.85 4.32
N GLU A 135 2.44 10.69 5.12
CA GLU A 135 2.51 11.30 6.45
C GLU A 135 2.47 12.83 6.35
N SER A 136 3.21 13.40 5.41
CA SER A 136 3.20 14.85 5.17
C SER A 136 1.81 15.34 4.74
N PHE A 137 1.15 14.61 3.85
CA PHE A 137 -0.20 14.93 3.41
C PHE A 137 -1.17 14.96 4.59
N LEU A 138 -1.12 13.96 5.44
CA LEU A 138 -2.02 13.87 6.59
C LEU A 138 -1.74 14.95 7.63
N ARG A 139 -0.48 15.28 7.89
CA ARG A 139 -0.10 16.36 8.81
C ARG A 139 -0.57 17.71 8.31
N ASN A 140 -0.42 17.98 7.01
CA ASN A 140 -0.88 19.24 6.42
C ASN A 140 -2.40 19.37 6.46
N LYS A 141 -3.11 18.28 6.40
CA LYS A 141 -4.56 18.24 6.45
C LYS A 141 -5.12 18.57 7.84
N GLU A 142 -4.31 18.37 8.88
CA GLU A 142 -4.70 18.61 10.28
C GLU A 142 -4.71 20.11 10.64
N TRP A 143 -4.21 20.97 9.75
CA TRP A 143 -4.19 22.43 9.94
C TRP A 143 -5.40 23.16 9.30
#